data_e92dce60debfcf99946fb7a1f2595e51
#
_entry.id   e92dce60debfcf99946fb7a1f2595e51
#
_cell.length_a   1.000
_cell.length_b   1.000
_cell.length_c   1.000
_cell.angle_alpha   90.00
_cell.angle_beta   90.00
_cell.angle_gamma   90.00
#
_symmetry.space_group_name_H-M   'P 1'
#
loop_
_entity.id
_entity.type
_entity.pdbx_description
1 polymer ?
#
loop_
_entity_poly.entity_id
_entity_poly.type
_entity_poly.pdbx_seq_one_letter_code
_entity_poly.pdbx_strand_id
1 'polypeptide(L)'
;SHTEAEYDGIKEAYEAGFTHAAHFYNAMPGFHKRREYKYEGTVESVYLTDGMTIELIADGIHLPSTILKLAYKLKGVEHTCLVTDALSYAAAEGKAIDDPRIIIEDGVCKLADRSALAGSIATMDQLVRTMVKADIPLADAIRMASETPARIMGVYDRKGSLQKDKDADILILDRDLSVKAVWAMGQLVKES
;
A
#
# COMPACT_ATOMS: atom_id res chain seq x y z
N SER A 1 -1.96 -0.67 11.86
CA SER A 1 -1.77 0.78 11.86
C SER A 1 -0.81 1.25 12.93
N HIS A 2 -0.92 2.48 13.42
CA HIS A 2 0.04 3.04 14.37
C HIS A 2 0.03 2.25 15.69
N THR A 3 1.08 1.47 15.95
CA THR A 3 1.23 0.67 17.17
C THR A 3 2.70 0.35 17.43
N GLU A 4 3.04 0.19 18.69
CA GLU A 4 4.35 -0.29 19.16
C GLU A 4 4.25 -1.71 19.74
N ALA A 5 3.16 -2.43 19.44
CA ALA A 5 2.95 -3.79 19.95
C ALA A 5 4.04 -4.74 19.44
N GLU A 6 4.55 -5.55 20.33
CA GLU A 6 5.48 -6.66 20.09
C GLU A 6 4.69 -7.95 19.78
N TYR A 7 5.38 -9.07 19.63
CA TYR A 7 4.81 -10.30 19.09
C TYR A 7 3.57 -10.79 19.84
N ASP A 8 3.60 -10.84 21.17
CA ASP A 8 2.44 -11.31 21.95
C ASP A 8 1.21 -10.41 21.75
N GLY A 9 1.40 -9.07 21.72
CA GLY A 9 0.31 -8.14 21.48
C GLY A 9 -0.25 -8.20 20.05
N ILE A 10 0.60 -8.43 19.04
CA ILE A 10 0.15 -8.64 17.65
C ILE A 10 -0.62 -9.95 17.52
N LYS A 11 -0.14 -11.03 18.16
CA LYS A 11 -0.82 -12.32 18.19
C LYS A 11 -2.19 -12.22 18.85
N GLU A 12 -2.28 -11.58 20.01
CA GLU A 12 -3.55 -11.33 20.71
C GLU A 12 -4.53 -10.52 19.83
N ALA A 13 -4.03 -9.46 19.19
CA ALA A 13 -4.83 -8.67 18.25
C ALA A 13 -5.34 -9.53 17.07
N TYR A 14 -4.49 -10.38 16.51
CA TYR A 14 -4.87 -11.29 15.42
C TYR A 14 -5.95 -12.27 15.86
N GLU A 15 -5.81 -12.89 17.03
CA GLU A 15 -6.80 -13.79 17.63
C GLU A 15 -8.15 -13.07 17.91
N ALA A 16 -8.09 -11.76 18.20
CA ALA A 16 -9.27 -10.91 18.35
C ALA A 16 -9.88 -10.44 17.02
N GLY A 17 -9.32 -10.84 15.86
CA GLY A 17 -9.87 -10.55 14.53
C GLY A 17 -9.22 -9.37 13.79
N PHE A 18 -8.14 -8.78 14.30
CA PHE A 18 -7.37 -7.75 13.57
C PHE A 18 -6.39 -8.43 12.62
N THR A 19 -6.84 -8.74 11.41
CA THR A 19 -6.10 -9.59 10.44
C THR A 19 -5.31 -8.80 9.41
N HIS A 20 -5.28 -7.46 9.51
CA HIS A 20 -4.71 -6.59 8.47
C HIS A 20 -3.90 -5.46 9.07
N ALA A 21 -2.66 -5.26 8.59
CA ALA A 21 -1.78 -4.17 8.97
C ALA A 21 -1.79 -3.08 7.90
N ALA A 22 -2.50 -1.98 8.17
CA ALA A 22 -2.59 -0.82 7.28
C ALA A 22 -1.26 -0.07 7.18
N HIS A 23 -0.95 0.50 5.99
CA HIS A 23 0.28 1.26 5.66
C HIS A 23 1.53 0.72 6.38
N PHE A 24 1.77 -0.57 6.20
CA PHE A 24 2.79 -1.35 6.91
C PHE A 24 4.17 -0.69 6.87
N TYR A 25 4.91 -0.75 7.96
CA TYR A 25 6.12 -0.02 8.33
C TYR A 25 5.91 1.41 8.84
N ASN A 26 4.81 2.09 8.46
CA ASN A 26 4.61 3.47 8.88
C ASN A 26 4.08 3.53 10.32
N ALA A 27 4.77 4.28 11.18
CA ALA A 27 4.52 4.36 12.62
C ALA A 27 4.47 2.98 13.31
N MET A 28 5.34 2.09 12.89
CA MET A 28 5.57 0.75 13.46
C MET A 28 7.06 0.54 13.69
N PRO A 29 7.52 0.23 14.92
CA PRO A 29 8.92 -0.07 15.16
C PRO A 29 9.29 -1.42 14.52
N GLY A 30 10.49 -1.48 13.98
CA GLY A 30 11.16 -2.72 13.63
C GLY A 30 12.06 -3.21 14.76
N PHE A 31 12.88 -4.23 14.47
CA PHE A 31 13.88 -4.77 15.37
C PHE A 31 14.75 -3.67 15.99
N HIS A 32 14.83 -3.65 17.32
CA HIS A 32 15.46 -2.58 18.05
C HIS A 32 16.17 -3.04 19.32
N LYS A 33 16.86 -2.12 19.97
CA LYS A 33 17.53 -2.34 21.26
C LYS A 33 16.87 -1.51 22.35
N ARG A 34 16.71 -2.15 23.55
CA ARG A 34 16.43 -1.47 24.82
C ARG A 34 17.60 -1.79 25.75
N ARG A 35 18.45 -0.82 26.02
CA ARG A 35 19.74 -1.01 26.68
C ARG A 35 20.60 -2.01 25.90
N GLU A 36 21.09 -3.08 26.54
CA GLU A 36 21.90 -4.14 25.93
C GLU A 36 21.09 -5.23 25.22
N TYR A 37 19.79 -5.34 25.49
CA TYR A 37 18.93 -6.39 24.96
C TYR A 37 18.29 -6.00 23.61
N LYS A 38 17.99 -7.03 22.82
CA LYS A 38 17.36 -6.89 21.51
C LYS A 38 15.91 -7.37 21.57
N TYR A 39 15.05 -6.67 20.87
CA TYR A 39 13.63 -6.94 20.81
C TYR A 39 13.14 -6.86 19.36
N GLU A 40 12.16 -7.70 19.05
CA GLU A 40 11.38 -7.54 17.85
C GLU A 40 10.48 -6.31 17.98
N GLY A 41 10.13 -5.74 16.85
CA GLY A 41 9.11 -4.70 16.79
C GLY A 41 7.81 -5.23 16.18
N THR A 42 6.88 -4.33 15.94
CA THR A 42 5.62 -4.61 15.25
C THR A 42 5.85 -5.22 13.87
N VAL A 43 6.87 -4.75 13.15
CA VAL A 43 7.18 -5.21 11.79
C VAL A 43 7.48 -6.72 11.77
N GLU A 44 8.39 -7.18 12.60
CA GLU A 44 8.75 -8.60 12.69
C GLU A 44 7.56 -9.43 13.17
N SER A 45 6.82 -8.91 14.13
CA SER A 45 5.64 -9.57 14.71
C SER A 45 4.55 -9.83 13.67
N VAL A 46 4.27 -8.85 12.81
CA VAL A 46 3.33 -9.00 11.68
C VAL A 46 3.85 -10.00 10.65
N TYR A 47 5.16 -10.02 10.37
CA TYR A 47 5.74 -11.03 9.48
C TYR A 47 5.59 -12.46 10.01
N LEU A 48 5.77 -12.65 11.31
CA LEU A 48 5.66 -13.95 11.98
C LEU A 48 4.20 -14.43 12.16
N THR A 49 3.23 -13.55 11.93
CA THR A 49 1.81 -13.91 12.00
C THR A 49 1.32 -14.25 10.58
N ASP A 50 1.35 -15.52 10.21
CA ASP A 50 1.16 -16.02 8.83
C ASP A 50 -0.13 -15.54 8.18
N GLY A 51 -1.25 -15.58 8.89
CA GLY A 51 -2.55 -15.17 8.37
C GLY A 51 -2.76 -13.66 8.22
N MET A 52 -1.82 -12.84 8.72
CA MET A 52 -1.93 -11.39 8.67
C MET A 52 -1.58 -10.85 7.30
N THR A 53 -2.44 -10.02 6.74
CA THR A 53 -2.21 -9.29 5.48
C THR A 53 -1.62 -7.91 5.74
N ILE A 54 -0.94 -7.34 4.75
CA ILE A 54 -0.26 -6.04 4.85
C ILE A 54 -0.61 -5.13 3.68
N GLU A 55 -0.62 -3.82 3.92
CA GLU A 55 -0.63 -2.79 2.89
C GLU A 55 0.75 -2.16 2.70
N LEU A 56 1.16 -1.90 1.47
CA LEU A 56 2.40 -1.18 1.17
C LEU A 56 2.10 0.12 0.43
N ILE A 57 2.64 1.23 0.93
CA ILE A 57 2.71 2.49 0.20
C ILE A 57 3.95 2.43 -0.70
N ALA A 58 3.73 1.95 -1.93
CA ALA A 58 4.81 1.70 -2.89
C ALA A 58 5.06 2.90 -3.81
N ASP A 59 5.10 4.11 -3.27
CA ASP A 59 5.35 5.34 -4.02
C ASP A 59 6.84 5.56 -4.35
N GLY A 60 7.73 4.75 -3.76
CA GLY A 60 9.19 4.86 -3.89
C GLY A 60 9.83 5.85 -2.92
N ILE A 61 9.05 6.44 -2.02
CA ILE A 61 9.49 7.42 -1.01
C ILE A 61 9.26 6.87 0.40
N HIS A 62 8.04 6.40 0.71
CA HIS A 62 7.73 5.78 2.00
C HIS A 62 8.57 4.54 2.27
N LEU A 63 8.72 3.68 1.26
CA LEU A 63 9.47 2.44 1.36
C LEU A 63 10.50 2.33 0.24
N PRO A 64 11.77 2.09 0.55
CA PRO A 64 12.78 1.82 -0.46
C PRO A 64 12.51 0.49 -1.17
N SER A 65 12.93 0.36 -2.43
CA SER A 65 12.69 -0.83 -3.27
C SER A 65 13.14 -2.14 -2.61
N THR A 66 14.20 -2.10 -1.81
CA THR A 66 14.69 -3.27 -1.06
C THR A 66 13.70 -3.75 -0.01
N ILE A 67 12.99 -2.84 0.66
CA ILE A 67 11.95 -3.16 1.64
C ILE A 67 10.68 -3.66 0.93
N LEU A 68 10.28 -3.05 -0.18
CA LEU A 68 9.17 -3.56 -1.01
C LEU A 68 9.43 -5.01 -1.43
N LYS A 69 10.65 -5.30 -1.89
CA LYS A 69 11.08 -6.64 -2.28
C LYS A 69 11.13 -7.63 -1.10
N LEU A 70 11.55 -7.17 0.07
CA LEU A 70 11.55 -7.97 1.29
C LEU A 70 10.12 -8.35 1.71
N ALA A 71 9.22 -7.37 1.75
CA ALA A 71 7.82 -7.58 2.10
C ALA A 71 7.15 -8.57 1.13
N TYR A 72 7.35 -8.40 -0.18
CA TYR A 72 6.87 -9.33 -1.19
C TYR A 72 7.40 -10.76 -0.99
N LYS A 73 8.70 -10.91 -0.65
CA LYS A 73 9.30 -12.23 -0.40
C LYS A 73 8.76 -12.92 0.84
N LEU A 74 8.47 -12.18 1.89
CA LEU A 74 8.03 -12.75 3.17
C LEU A 74 6.52 -13.00 3.22
N LYS A 75 5.70 -12.11 2.66
CA LYS A 75 4.23 -12.24 2.69
C LYS A 75 3.63 -12.78 1.39
N GLY A 76 4.32 -12.64 0.27
CA GLY A 76 3.81 -13.04 -1.02
C GLY A 76 2.67 -12.16 -1.53
N VAL A 77 2.24 -12.43 -2.75
CA VAL A 77 1.19 -11.66 -3.43
C VAL A 77 -0.19 -11.80 -2.78
N GLU A 78 -0.45 -12.92 -2.13
CA GLU A 78 -1.76 -13.23 -1.53
C GLU A 78 -2.02 -12.49 -0.22
N HIS A 79 -0.94 -12.08 0.48
CA HIS A 79 -1.03 -11.38 1.77
C HIS A 79 -0.52 -9.94 1.70
N THR A 80 -0.21 -9.44 0.50
CA THR A 80 0.27 -8.07 0.30
C THR A 80 -0.64 -7.34 -0.66
N CYS A 81 -1.21 -6.20 -0.25
CA CYS A 81 -1.88 -5.27 -1.16
C CYS A 81 -1.16 -3.93 -1.23
N LEU A 82 -1.43 -3.17 -2.29
CA LEU A 82 -0.94 -1.81 -2.44
C LEU A 82 -2.01 -0.83 -1.96
N VAL A 83 -1.57 0.23 -1.32
CA VAL A 83 -2.40 1.36 -0.90
C VAL A 83 -1.68 2.66 -1.22
N THR A 84 -2.39 3.64 -1.71
CA THR A 84 -1.80 4.96 -1.99
C THR A 84 -1.61 5.77 -0.72
N ASP A 85 -2.47 5.60 0.26
CA ASP A 85 -2.57 6.48 1.43
C ASP A 85 -2.57 7.97 1.02
N ALA A 86 -3.24 8.25 -0.10
CA ALA A 86 -3.20 9.55 -0.75
C ALA A 86 -4.13 10.54 -0.06
N LEU A 87 -3.60 11.72 0.20
CA LEU A 87 -4.40 12.87 0.63
C LEU A 87 -5.21 13.45 -0.55
N SER A 88 -6.18 14.29 -0.23
CA SER A 88 -7.02 15.00 -1.23
C SER A 88 -6.22 15.84 -2.23
N TYR A 89 -4.97 16.09 -1.97
CA TYR A 89 -4.04 16.81 -2.85
C TYR A 89 -3.49 15.95 -4.00
N ALA A 90 -3.65 14.64 -3.99
CA ALA A 90 -3.05 13.70 -4.95
C ALA A 90 -3.47 13.95 -6.42
N ALA A 91 -4.62 14.53 -6.68
CA ALA A 91 -5.09 14.85 -8.03
C ALA A 91 -5.31 16.36 -8.21
N ALA A 92 -4.77 17.17 -7.33
CA ALA A 92 -5.06 18.60 -7.26
C ALA A 92 -3.92 19.45 -7.90
N GLU A 93 -3.55 19.15 -9.14
CA GLU A 93 -2.54 19.92 -9.86
C GLU A 93 -2.81 21.43 -9.75
N GLY A 94 -1.85 22.19 -9.21
CA GLY A 94 -1.90 23.65 -9.10
C GLY A 94 -2.87 24.20 -8.05
N LYS A 95 -3.52 23.38 -7.22
CA LYS A 95 -4.31 23.88 -6.09
C LYS A 95 -3.43 24.16 -4.88
N ALA A 96 -3.72 25.27 -4.21
CA ALA A 96 -3.05 25.58 -2.94
C ALA A 96 -3.43 24.57 -1.86
N ILE A 97 -2.45 24.20 -1.05
CA ILE A 97 -2.70 23.42 0.17
C ILE A 97 -3.35 24.36 1.17
N ASP A 98 -4.52 23.99 1.66
CA ASP A 98 -5.30 24.78 2.63
C ASP A 98 -5.04 24.37 4.09
N ASP A 99 -4.26 23.28 4.33
CA ASP A 99 -3.86 22.85 5.65
C ASP A 99 -2.42 23.29 5.95
N PRO A 100 -2.23 24.23 6.91
CA PRO A 100 -0.90 24.75 7.26
C PRO A 100 0.03 23.71 7.90
N ARG A 101 -0.50 22.54 8.28
CA ARG A 101 0.27 21.44 8.85
C ARG A 101 0.96 20.57 7.80
N ILE A 102 0.56 20.73 6.53
CA ILE A 102 1.02 19.87 5.41
C ILE A 102 1.81 20.71 4.41
N ILE A 103 2.92 20.17 3.95
CA ILE A 103 3.67 20.69 2.80
C ILE A 103 3.84 19.56 1.77
N ILE A 104 3.83 19.90 0.48
CA ILE A 104 4.18 18.98 -0.61
C ILE A 104 5.59 19.36 -1.08
N GLU A 105 6.50 18.42 -0.95
CA GLU A 105 7.91 18.60 -1.31
C GLU A 105 8.48 17.24 -1.72
N ASP A 106 9.37 17.23 -2.72
CA ASP A 106 10.00 16.00 -3.24
C ASP A 106 8.99 14.92 -3.70
N GLY A 107 7.80 15.32 -4.14
CA GLY A 107 6.76 14.40 -4.62
C GLY A 107 5.98 13.67 -3.53
N VAL A 108 6.03 14.14 -2.29
CA VAL A 108 5.32 13.54 -1.17
C VAL A 108 4.77 14.59 -0.20
N CYS A 109 3.73 14.23 0.54
CA CYS A 109 3.24 15.06 1.65
C CYS A 109 4.11 14.85 2.89
N LYS A 110 4.46 15.95 3.55
CA LYS A 110 5.22 15.98 4.80
C LYS A 110 4.48 16.83 5.82
N LEU A 111 4.66 16.55 7.09
CA LEU A 111 4.30 17.51 8.13
C LEU A 111 5.13 18.77 7.97
N ALA A 112 4.55 19.93 8.23
CA ALA A 112 5.22 21.23 8.07
C ALA A 112 6.47 21.38 8.95
N ASP A 113 6.51 20.70 10.10
CA ASP A 113 7.66 20.63 11.00
C ASP A 113 8.73 19.59 10.54
N ARG A 114 8.47 18.87 9.44
CA ARG A 114 9.35 17.85 8.85
C ARG A 114 9.63 16.65 9.76
N SER A 115 8.82 16.41 10.76
CA SER A 115 8.99 15.29 11.69
C SER A 115 8.58 13.94 11.09
N ALA A 116 7.68 13.94 10.09
CA ALA A 116 7.20 12.73 9.41
C ALA A 116 6.65 13.01 8.01
N LEU A 117 6.51 11.94 7.22
CA LEU A 117 5.63 11.94 6.05
C LEU A 117 4.17 11.98 6.53
N ALA A 118 3.28 12.53 5.71
CA ALA A 118 1.88 12.77 6.06
C ALA A 118 0.96 12.26 4.94
N GLY A 119 0.99 10.95 4.70
CA GLY A 119 0.32 10.34 3.56
C GLY A 119 1.03 10.63 2.24
N SER A 120 0.41 10.29 1.11
CA SER A 120 1.03 10.41 -0.21
C SER A 120 0.23 11.33 -1.15
N ILE A 121 0.81 11.59 -2.33
CA ILE A 121 0.14 12.12 -3.51
C ILE A 121 0.23 11.14 -4.69
N ALA A 122 0.64 9.91 -4.41
CA ALA A 122 0.83 8.90 -5.43
C ALA A 122 -0.50 8.36 -5.98
N THR A 123 -0.47 7.93 -7.22
CA THR A 123 -1.56 7.20 -7.87
C THR A 123 -1.27 5.69 -7.92
N MET A 124 -2.30 4.85 -8.00
CA MET A 124 -2.12 3.39 -7.96
C MET A 124 -1.25 2.87 -9.12
N ASP A 125 -1.34 3.44 -10.31
CA ASP A 125 -0.50 3.10 -11.45
C ASP A 125 1.00 3.44 -11.20
N GLN A 126 1.29 4.51 -10.45
CA GLN A 126 2.64 4.82 -9.99
C GLN A 126 3.16 3.73 -9.05
N LEU A 127 2.33 3.27 -8.11
CA LEU A 127 2.69 2.19 -7.18
C LEU A 127 3.04 0.91 -7.95
N VAL A 128 2.23 0.52 -8.91
CA VAL A 128 2.49 -0.65 -9.77
C VAL A 128 3.83 -0.49 -10.52
N ARG A 129 4.10 0.68 -11.11
CA ARG A 129 5.40 0.96 -11.76
C ARG A 129 6.57 0.84 -10.79
N THR A 130 6.41 1.31 -9.57
CA THR A 130 7.46 1.22 -8.54
C THR A 130 7.72 -0.22 -8.13
N MET A 131 6.69 -1.05 -7.98
CA MET A 131 6.86 -2.48 -7.70
C MET A 131 7.61 -3.20 -8.82
N VAL A 132 7.27 -2.91 -10.09
CA VAL A 132 7.98 -3.47 -11.25
C VAL A 132 9.45 -3.02 -11.27
N LYS A 133 9.74 -1.75 -10.97
CA LYS A 133 11.12 -1.24 -10.83
C LYS A 133 11.88 -1.90 -9.68
N ALA A 134 11.18 -2.40 -8.68
CA ALA A 134 11.75 -3.19 -7.58
C ALA A 134 11.91 -4.68 -7.92
N ASP A 135 11.89 -5.06 -9.20
CA ASP A 135 12.00 -6.44 -9.70
C ASP A 135 10.87 -7.39 -9.23
N ILE A 136 9.68 -6.85 -8.96
CA ILE A 136 8.49 -7.66 -8.69
C ILE A 136 7.76 -7.90 -10.01
N PRO A 137 7.34 -9.15 -10.31
CA PRO A 137 6.64 -9.45 -11.55
C PRO A 137 5.41 -8.56 -11.76
N LEU A 138 5.21 -8.02 -12.98
CA LEU A 138 4.07 -7.15 -13.30
C LEU A 138 2.73 -7.78 -12.94
N ALA A 139 2.56 -9.07 -13.20
CA ALA A 139 1.32 -9.79 -12.86
C ALA A 139 1.03 -9.76 -11.36
N ASP A 140 2.07 -9.91 -10.52
CA ASP A 140 1.92 -9.87 -9.06
C ASP A 140 1.70 -8.45 -8.55
N ALA A 141 2.37 -7.45 -9.14
CA ALA A 141 2.13 -6.03 -8.82
C ALA A 141 0.66 -5.63 -9.13
N ILE A 142 0.11 -6.09 -10.25
CA ILE A 142 -1.30 -5.88 -10.60
C ILE A 142 -2.23 -6.62 -9.64
N ARG A 143 -1.92 -7.87 -9.27
CA ARG A 143 -2.72 -8.62 -8.29
C ARG A 143 -2.75 -7.92 -6.92
N MET A 144 -1.61 -7.42 -6.46
CA MET A 144 -1.52 -6.63 -5.22
C MET A 144 -2.31 -5.31 -5.27
N ALA A 145 -2.53 -4.76 -6.46
CA ALA A 145 -3.33 -3.53 -6.67
C ALA A 145 -4.82 -3.81 -6.91
N SER A 146 -5.24 -5.06 -7.16
CA SER A 146 -6.61 -5.38 -7.59
C SER A 146 -7.20 -6.61 -6.90
N GLU A 147 -6.68 -7.80 -7.18
CA GLU A 147 -7.22 -9.06 -6.68
C GLU A 147 -7.07 -9.18 -5.16
N THR A 148 -5.86 -8.97 -4.66
CA THR A 148 -5.56 -9.12 -3.23
C THR A 148 -6.37 -8.18 -2.36
N PRO A 149 -6.46 -6.85 -2.64
CA PRO A 149 -7.33 -5.97 -1.85
C PRO A 149 -8.81 -6.34 -1.99
N ALA A 150 -9.27 -6.84 -3.15
CA ALA A 150 -10.65 -7.29 -3.31
C ALA A 150 -10.97 -8.51 -2.44
N ARG A 151 -10.01 -9.42 -2.26
CA ARG A 151 -10.13 -10.56 -1.34
C ARG A 151 -10.13 -10.13 0.13
N ILE A 152 -9.22 -9.25 0.52
CA ILE A 152 -9.13 -8.70 1.89
C ILE A 152 -10.45 -8.01 2.26
N MET A 153 -11.02 -7.24 1.34
CA MET A 153 -12.28 -6.51 1.53
C MET A 153 -13.54 -7.38 1.39
N GLY A 154 -13.40 -8.66 1.03
CA GLY A 154 -14.53 -9.58 0.85
C GLY A 154 -15.44 -9.26 -0.36
N VAL A 155 -14.89 -8.59 -1.40
CA VAL A 155 -15.64 -8.19 -2.61
C VAL A 155 -15.12 -8.85 -3.88
N TYR A 156 -14.32 -9.90 -3.75
CA TYR A 156 -13.71 -10.56 -4.90
C TYR A 156 -14.71 -11.27 -5.81
N ASP A 157 -15.89 -11.60 -5.31
CA ASP A 157 -17.01 -12.09 -6.11
C ASP A 157 -17.47 -11.10 -7.19
N ARG A 158 -17.29 -9.81 -6.97
CA ARG A 158 -17.69 -8.72 -7.87
C ARG A 158 -16.53 -7.99 -8.53
N LYS A 159 -15.37 -7.86 -7.87
CA LYS A 159 -14.27 -6.98 -8.26
C LYS A 159 -12.92 -7.72 -8.29
N GLY A 160 -11.86 -7.04 -8.73
CA GLY A 160 -10.49 -7.49 -8.63
C GLY A 160 -10.03 -8.46 -9.73
N SER A 161 -10.88 -8.81 -10.69
CA SER A 161 -10.49 -9.60 -11.87
C SER A 161 -11.46 -9.43 -13.03
N LEU A 162 -10.98 -9.65 -14.24
CA LEU A 162 -11.77 -9.66 -15.47
C LEU A 162 -12.36 -11.05 -15.69
N GLN A 163 -13.50 -11.31 -15.05
CA GLN A 163 -14.26 -12.56 -15.17
C GLN A 163 -15.72 -12.26 -15.49
N LYS A 164 -16.40 -13.25 -16.13
CA LYS A 164 -17.83 -13.16 -16.39
C LYS A 164 -18.59 -12.91 -15.09
N ASP A 165 -19.63 -12.08 -15.17
CA ASP A 165 -20.55 -11.73 -14.07
C ASP A 165 -19.94 -10.84 -12.98
N LYS A 166 -18.70 -10.34 -13.16
CA LYS A 166 -18.11 -9.30 -12.31
C LYS A 166 -18.37 -7.89 -12.86
N ASP A 167 -18.24 -6.91 -12.01
CA ASP A 167 -18.28 -5.50 -12.40
C ASP A 167 -17.20 -5.25 -13.48
N ALA A 168 -17.59 -4.56 -14.54
CA ALA A 168 -16.68 -4.22 -15.62
C ALA A 168 -15.84 -2.98 -15.25
N ASP A 169 -15.00 -3.14 -14.23
CA ASP A 169 -13.97 -2.18 -13.85
C ASP A 169 -12.70 -2.53 -14.64
N ILE A 170 -12.43 -1.80 -15.73
CA ILE A 170 -11.38 -2.14 -16.69
C ILE A 170 -10.42 -0.98 -16.81
N LEU A 171 -9.13 -1.28 -16.74
CA LEU A 171 -8.05 -0.34 -16.93
C LEU A 171 -7.21 -0.76 -18.13
N ILE A 172 -6.99 0.15 -19.08
CA ILE A 172 -6.04 -0.02 -20.18
C ILE A 172 -4.80 0.80 -19.90
N LEU A 173 -3.66 0.13 -19.91
CA LEU A 173 -2.34 0.72 -19.74
C LEU A 173 -1.54 0.57 -21.05
N ASP A 174 -0.67 1.53 -21.34
CA ASP A 174 0.35 1.37 -22.39
C ASP A 174 1.55 0.54 -21.88
N ARG A 175 2.58 0.45 -22.73
CA ARG A 175 3.80 -0.30 -22.40
C ARG A 175 4.58 0.28 -21.23
N ASP A 176 4.44 1.57 -20.96
CA ASP A 176 5.07 2.29 -19.87
C ASP A 176 4.19 2.29 -18.61
N LEU A 177 3.10 1.52 -18.64
CA LEU A 177 2.10 1.41 -17.57
C LEU A 177 1.38 2.75 -17.28
N SER A 178 1.28 3.62 -18.28
CA SER A 178 0.48 4.85 -18.19
C SER A 178 -0.97 4.57 -18.54
N VAL A 179 -1.89 5.19 -17.82
CA VAL A 179 -3.34 4.99 -17.99
C VAL A 179 -3.80 5.57 -19.32
N LYS A 180 -4.41 4.75 -20.17
CA LYS A 180 -5.00 5.14 -21.46
C LYS A 180 -6.51 5.21 -21.41
N ALA A 181 -7.16 4.25 -20.80
CA ALA A 181 -8.60 4.29 -20.64
C ALA A 181 -9.04 3.60 -19.36
N VAL A 182 -10.15 4.06 -18.80
CA VAL A 182 -10.75 3.56 -17.57
C VAL A 182 -12.23 3.36 -17.77
N TRP A 183 -12.72 2.16 -17.49
CA TRP A 183 -14.15 1.89 -17.31
C TRP A 183 -14.44 1.60 -15.85
N ALA A 184 -15.53 2.16 -15.35
CA ALA A 184 -16.08 1.84 -14.03
C ALA A 184 -17.49 1.30 -14.22
N MET A 185 -17.74 0.10 -13.75
CA MET A 185 -19.05 -0.58 -13.90
C MET A 185 -19.57 -0.57 -15.35
N GLY A 186 -18.67 -0.79 -16.31
CA GLY A 186 -18.99 -0.81 -17.74
C GLY A 186 -19.13 0.55 -18.42
N GLN A 187 -18.99 1.66 -17.69
CA GLN A 187 -19.04 3.01 -18.24
C GLN A 187 -17.64 3.57 -18.43
N LEU A 188 -17.36 4.11 -19.63
CA LEU A 188 -16.10 4.80 -19.91
C LEU A 188 -16.04 6.09 -19.11
N VAL A 189 -15.05 6.23 -18.22
CA VAL A 189 -14.85 7.40 -17.35
C VAL A 189 -13.63 8.23 -17.73
N LYS A 190 -12.67 7.64 -18.44
CA LYS A 190 -11.48 8.33 -18.94
C LYS A 190 -10.97 7.67 -20.21
N GLU A 191 -10.58 8.49 -21.18
CA GLU A 191 -9.83 8.12 -22.37
C GLU A 191 -8.79 9.21 -22.67
N SER A 192 -7.55 8.82 -23.00
CA SER A 192 -6.43 9.74 -23.26
C SER A 192 -5.58 9.29 -24.45
#